data_75c3ac351db096f4fc38fe5c66f6dabc
#
_entry.id   75c3ac351db096f4fc38fe5c66f6dabc
#
_cell.length_a   1.000
_cell.length_b   1.000
_cell.length_c   1.000
_cell.angle_alpha   90.00
_cell.angle_beta   90.00
_cell.angle_gamma   90.00
#
_symmetry.space_group_name_H-M   'P 1'
#
loop_
_entity.id
_entity.type
_entity.pdbx_description
1 polymer ?
#
loop_
_entity_poly.entity_id
_entity_poly.type
_entity_poly.pdbx_seq_one_letter_code
_entity_poly.pdbx_strand_id
1 'polypeptide(L)'
;MDYQLELKQIVDFPRCRIYREFIQTLIKDRNIRTNGSSCLFYFLILCSYANYSSSYRNIEHLTYTVAPGEWICTLKELQHQFRFRFQHQVLSVLDTLAEQNFLTYTLHEKNRIIRYKVVDWPKDNTALSYNFPCKKDIGFFFFPITNVHKLIHMGKCSEMDALLDLWIHAVYNDPSVRCSDSGPVVYFRNQTGNPLFSYQYLAERWQQSKSSVSRLLKKLENNDMITLISYSGKHGSMIYLNNYLSVMFNISDVMIDKEEIAMKMELPIHIPDEVATEET
;
A
#
# COMPACT_ATOMS: atom_id res chain seq x y z
N MET A 1 4.99 23.33 -12.95
CA MET A 1 4.93 21.92 -13.31
C MET A 1 3.55 21.41 -12.92
N ASP A 2 2.83 20.87 -13.86
CA ASP A 2 1.40 20.63 -13.67
C ASP A 2 1.19 19.29 -12.93
N TYR A 3 1.13 19.33 -11.60
CA TYR A 3 0.84 18.16 -10.77
C TYR A 3 -0.51 17.49 -11.11
N GLN A 4 -1.41 18.21 -11.78
CA GLN A 4 -2.70 17.67 -12.24
C GLN A 4 -2.55 16.54 -13.26
N LEU A 5 -1.55 16.61 -14.16
CA LEU A 5 -1.28 15.54 -15.13
C LEU A 5 -0.86 14.24 -14.46
N GLU A 6 -0.10 14.34 -13.38
CA GLU A 6 0.38 13.16 -12.64
C GLU A 6 -0.73 12.49 -11.84
N LEU A 7 -1.59 13.28 -11.20
CA LEU A 7 -2.75 12.80 -10.46
C LEU A 7 -3.78 12.15 -11.38
N LYS A 8 -4.05 12.77 -12.54
CA LYS A 8 -4.93 12.20 -13.56
C LYS A 8 -4.44 10.85 -14.07
N GLN A 9 -3.13 10.67 -14.23
CA GLN A 9 -2.56 9.36 -14.61
C GLN A 9 -2.82 8.27 -13.57
N ILE A 10 -2.83 8.59 -12.27
CA ILE A 10 -3.14 7.62 -11.21
C ILE A 10 -4.58 7.11 -11.31
N VAL A 11 -5.51 7.94 -11.79
CA VAL A 11 -6.93 7.59 -11.92
C VAL A 11 -7.24 6.95 -13.26
N ASP A 12 -6.74 7.50 -14.35
CA ASP A 12 -7.01 7.03 -15.72
C ASP A 12 -6.31 5.68 -16.00
N PHE A 13 -5.13 5.46 -15.43
CA PHE A 13 -4.41 4.20 -15.50
C PHE A 13 -4.54 3.47 -14.16
N PRO A 14 -4.97 2.20 -14.12
CA PRO A 14 -5.18 1.46 -12.87
C PRO A 14 -3.85 1.04 -12.22
N ARG A 15 -2.97 1.99 -12.02
CA ARG A 15 -1.67 1.81 -11.36
C ARG A 15 -1.38 2.95 -10.38
N CYS A 16 -0.70 2.64 -9.30
CA CYS A 16 -0.25 3.57 -8.27
C CYS A 16 1.27 3.68 -8.31
N ARG A 17 1.82 4.88 -8.12
CA ARG A 17 3.23 5.09 -7.88
C ARG A 17 3.56 4.80 -6.41
N ILE A 18 4.56 3.98 -6.16
CA ILE A 18 5.00 3.64 -4.80
C ILE A 18 6.49 3.94 -4.68
N TYR A 19 6.86 4.79 -3.72
CA TYR A 19 8.26 5.06 -3.43
C TYR A 19 8.90 3.89 -2.67
N ARG A 20 10.11 3.53 -3.09
CA ARG A 20 10.90 2.45 -2.46
C ARG A 20 11.21 2.77 -1.01
N GLU A 21 11.52 4.03 -0.71
CA GLU A 21 11.76 4.53 0.64
C GLU A 21 10.56 4.30 1.56
N PHE A 22 9.34 4.54 1.07
CA PHE A 22 8.12 4.26 1.82
C PHE A 22 8.02 2.78 2.23
N ILE A 23 8.25 1.86 1.29
CA ILE A 23 8.28 0.42 1.60
C ILE A 23 9.37 0.09 2.62
N GLN A 24 10.56 0.67 2.49
CA GLN A 24 11.66 0.46 3.46
C GLN A 24 11.31 0.98 4.85
N THR A 25 10.59 2.09 4.95
CA THR A 25 10.09 2.63 6.22
C THR A 25 9.09 1.66 6.85
N LEU A 26 8.15 1.13 6.07
CA LEU A 26 7.18 0.14 6.55
C LEU A 26 7.84 -1.18 7.01
N ILE A 27 8.91 -1.64 6.35
CA ILE A 27 9.67 -2.82 6.78
C ILE A 27 10.23 -2.62 8.20
N LYS A 28 10.65 -1.41 8.54
CA LYS A 28 11.23 -1.06 9.84
C LYS A 28 10.18 -0.78 10.92
N ASP A 29 8.98 -0.35 10.54
CA ASP A 29 7.90 -0.04 11.48
C ASP A 29 7.42 -1.31 12.20
N ARG A 30 7.62 -1.37 13.52
CA ARG A 30 7.21 -2.50 14.37
C ARG A 30 5.83 -2.32 15.00
N ASN A 31 5.21 -1.16 14.88
CA ASN A 31 3.88 -0.89 15.42
C ASN A 31 2.79 -1.58 14.59
N ILE A 32 3.04 -1.82 13.29
CA ILE A 32 2.11 -2.46 12.37
C ILE A 32 2.49 -3.94 12.19
N ARG A 33 1.53 -4.84 12.40
CA ARG A 33 1.75 -6.29 12.33
C ARG A 33 1.69 -6.79 10.89
N THR A 34 2.54 -7.78 10.59
CA THR A 34 2.61 -8.46 9.29
C THR A 34 2.15 -9.92 9.32
N ASN A 35 1.52 -10.34 10.43
CA ASN A 35 1.11 -11.73 10.66
C ASN A 35 -0.21 -12.08 9.97
N GLY A 36 -0.24 -11.95 8.66
CA GLY A 36 -1.33 -12.40 7.78
C GLY A 36 -0.88 -13.55 6.89
N SER A 37 -1.79 -14.00 6.04
CA SER A 37 -1.53 -14.95 4.96
C SER A 37 -1.76 -14.36 3.56
N SER A 38 -2.20 -13.11 3.47
CA SER A 38 -2.19 -12.31 2.25
C SER A 38 -0.76 -12.01 1.81
N CYS A 39 -0.56 -11.83 0.51
CA CYS A 39 0.76 -11.63 -0.06
C CYS A 39 1.05 -10.19 -0.51
N LEU A 40 0.16 -9.21 -0.23
CA LEU A 40 0.32 -7.84 -0.72
C LEU A 40 1.62 -7.19 -0.23
N PHE A 41 1.86 -7.20 1.08
CA PHE A 41 3.07 -6.61 1.67
C PHE A 41 4.34 -7.26 1.14
N TYR A 42 4.38 -8.58 1.09
CA TYR A 42 5.55 -9.31 0.62
C TYR A 42 5.85 -9.06 -0.85
N PHE A 43 4.81 -9.00 -1.68
CA PHE A 43 4.99 -8.71 -3.10
C PHE A 43 5.46 -7.28 -3.35
N LEU A 44 4.95 -6.30 -2.58
CA LEU A 44 5.43 -4.92 -2.66
C LEU A 44 6.91 -4.79 -2.24
N ILE A 45 7.36 -5.55 -1.26
CA ILE A 45 8.79 -5.64 -0.92
C ILE A 45 9.58 -6.13 -2.12
N LEU A 46 9.17 -7.23 -2.76
CA LEU A 46 9.86 -7.77 -3.93
C LEU A 46 9.90 -6.77 -5.08
N CYS A 47 8.80 -6.08 -5.35
CA CYS A 47 8.73 -5.00 -6.34
C CYS A 47 9.68 -3.84 -5.98
N SER A 48 9.82 -3.50 -4.70
CA SER A 48 10.67 -2.38 -4.27
C SER A 48 12.16 -2.62 -4.51
N TYR A 49 12.59 -3.86 -4.65
CA TYR A 49 13.97 -4.24 -4.98
C TYR A 49 14.19 -4.55 -6.46
N ALA A 50 13.14 -4.87 -7.21
CA ALA A 50 13.24 -5.20 -8.63
C ALA A 50 13.90 -4.07 -9.43
N ASN A 51 14.86 -4.44 -10.29
CA ASN A 51 15.65 -3.49 -11.07
C ASN A 51 14.83 -2.81 -12.17
N TYR A 52 15.13 -1.55 -12.42
CA TYR A 52 14.64 -0.80 -13.58
C TYR A 52 15.46 -1.05 -14.84
N SER A 53 16.77 -1.15 -14.66
CA SER A 53 17.75 -1.39 -15.73
C SER A 53 18.70 -2.50 -15.32
N SER A 54 19.42 -3.05 -16.30
CA SER A 54 20.45 -4.06 -16.01
C SER A 54 21.53 -3.49 -15.09
N SER A 55 21.90 -4.24 -14.08
CA SER A 55 22.92 -3.89 -13.10
C SER A 55 23.74 -5.10 -12.68
N TYR A 56 24.74 -4.88 -11.84
CA TYR A 56 25.54 -5.93 -11.22
C TYR A 56 25.37 -5.91 -9.71
N ARG A 57 25.29 -7.09 -9.12
CA ARG A 57 25.25 -7.23 -7.66
C ARG A 57 26.28 -8.25 -7.19
N ASN A 58 27.06 -7.88 -6.17
CA ASN A 58 28.01 -8.76 -5.53
C ASN A 58 27.38 -9.41 -4.30
N ILE A 59 27.41 -10.75 -4.24
CA ILE A 59 26.96 -11.54 -3.09
C ILE A 59 28.02 -12.61 -2.84
N GLU A 60 28.53 -12.71 -1.62
CA GLU A 60 29.52 -13.71 -1.21
C GLU A 60 30.71 -13.85 -2.21
N HIS A 61 31.28 -12.70 -2.64
CA HIS A 61 32.38 -12.61 -3.60
C HIS A 61 32.06 -13.01 -5.07
N LEU A 62 30.82 -13.32 -5.39
CA LEU A 62 30.36 -13.58 -6.75
C LEU A 62 29.60 -12.37 -7.29
N THR A 63 29.89 -12.02 -8.55
CA THR A 63 29.18 -10.94 -9.25
C THR A 63 28.08 -11.54 -10.12
N TYR A 64 26.86 -11.08 -9.90
CA TYR A 64 25.68 -11.51 -10.66
C TYR A 64 25.17 -10.36 -11.51
N THR A 65 24.83 -10.64 -12.76
CA THR A 65 24.07 -9.72 -13.61
C THR A 65 22.59 -9.83 -13.24
N VAL A 66 21.94 -8.70 -13.05
CA VAL A 66 20.52 -8.59 -12.67
C VAL A 66 19.82 -7.78 -13.75
N ALA A 67 18.86 -8.40 -14.44
CA ALA A 67 18.10 -7.78 -15.52
C ALA A 67 16.92 -6.91 -14.98
N PRO A 68 16.26 -6.11 -15.84
CA PRO A 68 15.05 -5.39 -15.45
C PRO A 68 13.95 -6.33 -14.92
N GLY A 69 13.34 -5.95 -13.81
CA GLY A 69 12.33 -6.76 -13.11
C GLY A 69 12.92 -7.89 -12.26
N GLU A 70 14.24 -8.10 -12.32
CA GLU A 70 14.91 -9.11 -11.50
C GLU A 70 15.52 -8.51 -10.24
N TRP A 71 15.72 -9.36 -9.26
CA TRP A 71 16.58 -9.13 -8.12
C TRP A 71 17.22 -10.43 -7.65
N ILE A 72 18.38 -10.31 -7.03
CA ILE A 72 19.10 -11.43 -6.42
C ILE A 72 19.50 -11.06 -5.00
N CYS A 73 19.25 -11.96 -4.04
CA CYS A 73 19.55 -11.74 -2.63
C CYS A 73 19.71 -13.07 -1.89
N THR A 74 20.17 -13.02 -0.66
CA THR A 74 20.18 -14.19 0.20
C THR A 74 18.80 -14.47 0.77
N LEU A 75 18.50 -15.74 1.07
CA LEU A 75 17.27 -16.14 1.77
C LEU A 75 17.13 -15.44 3.12
N LYS A 76 18.26 -15.19 3.81
CA LYS A 76 18.31 -14.48 5.09
C LYS A 76 17.92 -13.00 4.94
N GLU A 77 18.33 -12.33 3.86
CA GLU A 77 17.91 -10.95 3.58
C GLU A 77 16.39 -10.87 3.40
N LEU A 78 15.79 -11.74 2.59
CA LEU A 78 14.33 -11.76 2.41
C LEU A 78 13.60 -12.13 3.70
N GLN A 79 14.11 -13.07 4.47
CA GLN A 79 13.55 -13.41 5.78
C GLN A 79 13.46 -12.19 6.69
N HIS A 80 14.53 -11.37 6.73
CA HIS A 80 14.55 -10.15 7.52
C HIS A 80 13.56 -9.10 7.00
N GLN A 81 13.51 -8.90 5.68
CA GLN A 81 12.62 -7.94 5.03
C GLN A 81 11.14 -8.32 5.18
N PHE A 82 10.82 -9.60 5.06
CA PHE A 82 9.47 -10.13 5.29
C PHE A 82 9.09 -10.18 6.77
N ARG A 83 10.05 -9.94 7.67
CA ARG A 83 9.86 -9.99 9.12
C ARG A 83 9.46 -11.38 9.61
N PHE A 84 9.91 -12.43 8.92
CA PHE A 84 9.67 -13.80 9.30
C PHE A 84 10.70 -14.33 10.32
N ARG A 85 10.26 -15.27 11.14
CA ARG A 85 11.12 -15.98 12.08
C ARG A 85 11.95 -17.07 11.40
N PHE A 86 11.38 -17.72 10.37
CA PHE A 86 11.97 -18.90 9.72
C PHE A 86 12.05 -18.74 8.20
N GLN A 87 13.10 -19.30 7.60
CA GLN A 87 13.36 -19.21 6.16
C GLN A 87 12.31 -19.94 5.30
N HIS A 88 11.76 -21.08 5.80
CA HIS A 88 10.71 -21.79 5.06
C HIS A 88 9.45 -20.94 4.80
N GLN A 89 9.17 -19.97 5.66
CA GLN A 89 8.04 -19.04 5.45
C GLN A 89 8.26 -18.14 4.24
N VAL A 90 9.53 -17.76 3.96
CA VAL A 90 9.88 -17.01 2.73
C VAL A 90 9.57 -17.84 1.50
N LEU A 91 10.02 -19.10 1.48
CA LEU A 91 9.81 -20.01 0.37
C LEU A 91 8.31 -20.23 0.12
N SER A 92 7.53 -20.44 1.18
CA SER A 92 6.07 -20.58 1.07
C SER A 92 5.40 -19.37 0.41
N VAL A 93 5.84 -18.14 0.73
CA VAL A 93 5.32 -16.93 0.06
C VAL A 93 5.75 -16.87 -1.39
N LEU A 94 7.01 -17.21 -1.69
CA LEU A 94 7.51 -17.22 -3.08
C LEU A 94 6.78 -18.27 -3.93
N ASP A 95 6.54 -19.46 -3.38
CA ASP A 95 5.76 -20.52 -4.05
C ASP A 95 4.34 -20.03 -4.35
N THR A 96 3.65 -19.46 -3.36
CA THR A 96 2.30 -18.91 -3.53
C THR A 96 2.25 -17.83 -4.61
N LEU A 97 3.21 -16.91 -4.62
CA LEU A 97 3.29 -15.85 -5.63
C LEU A 97 3.63 -16.39 -7.02
N ALA A 98 4.48 -17.43 -7.10
CA ALA A 98 4.84 -18.07 -8.36
C ALA A 98 3.68 -18.88 -8.95
N GLU A 99 2.95 -19.63 -8.14
CA GLU A 99 1.73 -20.36 -8.53
C GLU A 99 0.65 -19.43 -9.10
N GLN A 100 0.56 -18.22 -8.56
CA GLN A 100 -0.36 -17.18 -9.02
C GLN A 100 0.21 -16.30 -10.15
N ASN A 101 1.38 -16.67 -10.70
CA ASN A 101 2.05 -15.98 -11.81
C ASN A 101 2.38 -14.50 -11.54
N PHE A 102 2.70 -14.13 -10.29
CA PHE A 102 3.20 -12.81 -9.95
C PHE A 102 4.71 -12.68 -10.12
N LEU A 103 5.43 -13.78 -9.94
CA LEU A 103 6.88 -13.84 -10.11
C LEU A 103 7.33 -15.22 -10.59
N THR A 104 8.58 -15.29 -11.03
CA THR A 104 9.34 -16.54 -11.14
C THR A 104 10.55 -16.44 -10.25
N TYR A 105 11.03 -17.56 -9.70
CA TYR A 105 12.24 -17.54 -8.91
C TYR A 105 13.06 -18.83 -9.06
N THR A 106 14.35 -18.74 -8.78
CA THR A 106 15.30 -19.86 -8.75
C THR A 106 16.18 -19.78 -7.50
N LEU A 107 16.55 -20.93 -6.99
CA LEU A 107 17.46 -21.07 -5.85
C LEU A 107 18.84 -21.48 -6.33
N HIS A 108 19.87 -20.84 -5.78
CA HIS A 108 21.27 -21.07 -6.08
C HIS A 108 22.05 -21.35 -4.79
N GLU A 109 23.30 -21.79 -4.91
CA GLU A 109 24.22 -21.99 -3.79
C GLU A 109 23.59 -22.77 -2.62
N LYS A 110 23.13 -24.00 -2.89
CA LYS A 110 22.49 -24.86 -1.89
C LYS A 110 21.29 -24.19 -1.20
N ASN A 111 20.46 -23.50 -1.99
CA ASN A 111 19.25 -22.79 -1.57
C ASN A 111 19.50 -21.58 -0.65
N ARG A 112 20.70 -21.00 -0.64
CA ARG A 112 20.99 -19.80 0.15
C ARG A 112 20.76 -18.50 -0.61
N ILE A 113 20.88 -18.52 -1.94
CA ILE A 113 20.70 -17.35 -2.82
C ILE A 113 19.43 -17.54 -3.63
N ILE A 114 18.61 -16.50 -3.67
CA ILE A 114 17.37 -16.44 -4.43
C ILE A 114 17.54 -15.42 -5.56
N ARG A 115 17.26 -15.84 -6.78
CA ARG A 115 17.01 -14.93 -7.90
C ARG A 115 15.53 -14.97 -8.21
N TYR A 116 14.87 -13.84 -8.24
CA TYR A 116 13.48 -13.73 -8.66
C TYR A 116 13.30 -12.67 -9.74
N LYS A 117 12.22 -12.81 -10.50
CA LYS A 117 11.78 -11.89 -11.54
C LYS A 117 10.29 -11.62 -11.39
N VAL A 118 9.93 -10.35 -11.30
CA VAL A 118 8.53 -9.91 -11.26
C VAL A 118 7.95 -10.02 -12.67
N VAL A 119 6.81 -10.72 -12.79
CA VAL A 119 6.09 -10.87 -14.06
C VAL A 119 5.50 -9.50 -14.47
N ASP A 120 5.45 -9.24 -15.78
CA ASP A 120 4.95 -8.00 -16.38
C ASP A 120 5.66 -6.69 -15.94
N TRP A 121 6.80 -6.80 -15.22
CA TRP A 121 7.55 -5.63 -14.75
C TRP A 121 7.84 -4.59 -15.85
N PRO A 122 8.32 -4.95 -17.06
CA PRO A 122 8.59 -3.96 -18.09
C PRO A 122 7.33 -3.26 -18.59
N LYS A 123 6.18 -3.94 -18.58
CA LYS A 123 4.88 -3.37 -18.99
C LYS A 123 4.42 -2.31 -18.02
N ASP A 124 4.57 -2.55 -16.72
CA ASP A 124 4.11 -1.65 -15.67
C ASP A 124 5.12 -0.51 -15.40
N ASN A 125 6.42 -0.76 -15.66
CA ASN A 125 7.54 0.09 -15.27
C ASN A 125 8.44 0.49 -16.45
N THR A 126 7.88 0.81 -17.63
CA THR A 126 8.67 1.32 -18.76
C THR A 126 9.10 2.76 -18.52
N ALA A 127 10.41 3.02 -18.75
CA ALA A 127 11.04 4.33 -18.58
C ALA A 127 10.47 5.43 -19.52
N LEU A 128 9.83 5.05 -20.62
CA LEU A 128 9.26 5.97 -21.62
C LEU A 128 8.11 6.86 -21.11
N SER A 129 7.55 6.54 -19.95
CA SER A 129 6.39 7.26 -19.39
C SER A 129 6.78 8.36 -18.41
N TYR A 130 8.07 8.59 -18.13
CA TYR A 130 8.46 9.42 -17.00
C TYR A 130 9.68 10.31 -17.25
N ASN A 131 9.41 11.59 -17.48
CA ASN A 131 10.42 12.65 -17.50
C ASN A 131 10.47 13.47 -16.21
N PHE A 132 9.94 12.97 -15.08
CA PHE A 132 10.00 13.71 -13.84
C PHE A 132 11.24 13.35 -13.03
N PRO A 133 12.06 14.34 -12.64
CA PRO A 133 13.16 14.09 -11.73
C PRO A 133 12.60 13.62 -10.38
N CYS A 134 12.80 12.36 -10.06
CA CYS A 134 12.55 11.85 -8.74
C CYS A 134 13.66 12.35 -7.81
N LYS A 135 13.34 13.24 -6.86
CA LYS A 135 14.29 13.77 -5.89
C LYS A 135 14.62 12.79 -4.75
N LYS A 136 14.00 11.61 -4.72
CA LYS A 136 14.25 10.60 -3.69
C LYS A 136 15.30 9.62 -4.17
N ASP A 137 16.35 9.44 -3.39
CA ASP A 137 17.60 8.74 -3.74
C ASP A 137 17.42 7.32 -4.27
N ILE A 138 16.39 6.61 -3.85
CA ILE A 138 16.15 5.21 -4.20
C ILE A 138 14.99 4.98 -5.19
N GLY A 139 14.34 6.06 -5.63
CA GLY A 139 13.32 6.04 -6.68
C GLY A 139 11.97 5.43 -6.27
N PHE A 140 11.17 5.07 -7.27
CA PHE A 140 9.82 4.53 -7.12
C PHE A 140 9.59 3.40 -8.14
N PHE A 141 8.43 2.76 -8.04
CA PHE A 141 7.90 1.85 -9.05
C PHE A 141 6.40 2.05 -9.20
N PHE A 142 5.86 1.63 -10.35
CA PHE A 142 4.43 1.58 -10.57
C PHE A 142 3.87 0.22 -10.19
N PHE A 143 2.74 0.24 -9.52
CA PHE A 143 2.04 -0.95 -9.08
C PHE A 143 0.61 -0.97 -9.62
N PRO A 144 0.21 -2.01 -10.39
CA PRO A 144 -1.15 -2.13 -10.90
C PRO A 144 -2.15 -2.31 -9.76
N ILE A 145 -3.14 -1.41 -9.67
CA ILE A 145 -4.18 -1.47 -8.63
C ILE A 145 -5.00 -2.76 -8.73
N THR A 146 -5.16 -3.29 -9.94
CA THR A 146 -5.86 -4.56 -10.18
C THR A 146 -5.21 -5.77 -9.49
N ASN A 147 -3.90 -5.71 -9.24
CA ASN A 147 -3.17 -6.78 -8.56
C ASN A 147 -3.46 -6.80 -7.05
N VAL A 148 -3.87 -5.68 -6.46
CA VAL A 148 -4.18 -5.59 -5.03
C VAL A 148 -5.25 -6.58 -4.64
N HIS A 149 -6.34 -6.62 -5.40
CA HIS A 149 -7.47 -7.52 -5.11
C HIS A 149 -7.05 -8.99 -5.10
N LYS A 150 -6.26 -9.41 -6.10
CA LYS A 150 -5.76 -10.79 -6.17
C LYS A 150 -4.86 -11.12 -4.97
N LEU A 151 -3.91 -10.25 -4.65
CA LEU A 151 -2.94 -10.46 -3.56
C LEU A 151 -3.60 -10.50 -2.18
N ILE A 152 -4.58 -9.62 -1.94
CA ILE A 152 -5.36 -9.59 -0.70
C ILE A 152 -6.18 -10.87 -0.53
N HIS A 153 -6.78 -11.38 -1.61
CA HIS A 153 -7.65 -12.57 -1.56
C HIS A 153 -6.88 -13.89 -1.46
N MET A 154 -5.55 -13.89 -1.53
CA MET A 154 -4.74 -15.09 -1.25
C MET A 154 -4.84 -15.57 0.19
N GLY A 155 -5.32 -14.72 1.10
CA GLY A 155 -5.49 -15.10 2.49
C GLY A 155 -5.91 -13.94 3.38
N LYS A 156 -5.94 -14.19 4.69
CA LYS A 156 -6.28 -13.18 5.68
C LYS A 156 -5.26 -12.04 5.67
N CYS A 157 -5.72 -10.81 5.51
CA CYS A 157 -4.87 -9.62 5.56
C CYS A 157 -4.25 -9.43 6.94
N SER A 158 -2.97 -9.06 6.95
CA SER A 158 -2.32 -8.47 8.12
C SER A 158 -2.73 -7.00 8.29
N GLU A 159 -2.33 -6.37 9.40
CA GLU A 159 -2.50 -4.93 9.59
C GLU A 159 -1.74 -4.14 8.50
N MET A 160 -0.57 -4.66 8.11
CA MET A 160 0.27 -4.05 7.07
C MET A 160 -0.38 -4.15 5.68
N ASP A 161 -0.96 -5.31 5.33
CA ASP A 161 -1.67 -5.47 4.07
C ASP A 161 -2.86 -4.51 3.97
N ALA A 162 -3.61 -4.36 5.06
CA ALA A 162 -4.74 -3.43 5.11
C ALA A 162 -4.30 -1.97 4.97
N LEU A 163 -3.22 -1.55 5.65
CA LEU A 163 -2.65 -0.21 5.49
C LEU A 163 -2.21 0.05 4.05
N LEU A 164 -1.53 -0.91 3.42
CA LEU A 164 -1.09 -0.80 2.03
C LEU A 164 -2.28 -0.78 1.05
N ASP A 165 -3.33 -1.54 1.33
CA ASP A 165 -4.56 -1.49 0.54
C ASP A 165 -5.21 -0.11 0.59
N LEU A 166 -5.32 0.51 1.77
CA LEU A 166 -5.80 1.88 1.92
C LEU A 166 -4.90 2.86 1.14
N TRP A 167 -3.58 2.72 1.28
CA TRP A 167 -2.61 3.60 0.63
C TRP A 167 -2.70 3.56 -0.91
N ILE A 168 -2.81 2.37 -1.49
CA ILE A 168 -2.89 2.19 -2.95
C ILE A 168 -4.21 2.72 -3.52
N HIS A 169 -5.26 2.73 -2.70
CA HIS A 169 -6.58 3.24 -3.09
C HIS A 169 -6.81 4.70 -2.70
N ALA A 170 -5.79 5.40 -2.20
CA ALA A 170 -5.92 6.83 -1.92
C ALA A 170 -5.97 7.66 -3.20
N VAL A 171 -6.87 8.61 -3.21
CA VAL A 171 -7.09 9.57 -4.31
C VAL A 171 -7.07 10.98 -3.73
N TYR A 172 -6.40 11.90 -4.41
CA TYR A 172 -6.33 13.30 -4.02
C TYR A 172 -6.58 14.20 -5.24
N ASN A 173 -7.38 15.23 -5.02
CA ASN A 173 -7.73 16.26 -6.02
C ASN A 173 -8.22 15.68 -7.36
N ASP A 174 -9.05 14.65 -7.29
CA ASP A 174 -9.71 14.03 -8.44
C ASP A 174 -11.17 14.47 -8.51
N PRO A 175 -11.58 15.25 -9.53
CA PRO A 175 -12.94 15.76 -9.64
C PRO A 175 -14.01 14.66 -9.82
N SER A 176 -13.62 13.43 -10.17
CA SER A 176 -14.53 12.29 -10.25
C SER A 176 -14.84 11.65 -8.90
N VAL A 177 -14.10 12.03 -7.84
CA VAL A 177 -14.24 11.47 -6.49
C VAL A 177 -14.60 12.56 -5.49
N ARG A 178 -15.77 12.44 -4.86
CA ARG A 178 -16.29 13.44 -3.91
C ARG A 178 -15.32 13.61 -2.74
N CYS A 179 -15.16 14.86 -2.32
CA CYS A 179 -14.30 15.27 -1.18
C CYS A 179 -12.81 14.88 -1.30
N SER A 180 -12.34 14.50 -2.49
CA SER A 180 -10.91 14.26 -2.74
C SER A 180 -10.10 15.56 -2.78
N ASP A 181 -10.74 16.72 -2.96
CA ASP A 181 -10.16 18.05 -2.89
C ASP A 181 -9.81 18.48 -1.46
N SER A 182 -10.49 17.93 -0.46
CA SER A 182 -10.25 18.22 0.96
C SER A 182 -9.07 17.44 1.55
N GLY A 183 -8.61 16.38 0.85
CA GLY A 183 -7.48 15.57 1.29
C GLY A 183 -7.39 14.21 0.60
N PRO A 184 -6.32 13.43 0.86
CA PRO A 184 -6.15 12.11 0.26
C PRO A 184 -7.15 11.11 0.83
N VAL A 185 -8.27 10.91 0.15
CA VAL A 185 -9.36 10.02 0.56
C VAL A 185 -9.20 8.63 -0.04
N VAL A 186 -9.50 7.60 0.74
CA VAL A 186 -9.52 6.21 0.26
C VAL A 186 -10.78 5.97 -0.58
N TYR A 187 -10.57 5.57 -1.83
CA TYR A 187 -11.64 5.31 -2.79
C TYR A 187 -11.50 3.94 -3.44
N PHE A 188 -12.36 3.00 -3.06
CA PHE A 188 -12.39 1.65 -3.62
C PHE A 188 -13.18 1.57 -4.92
N ARG A 189 -12.89 2.45 -5.86
CA ARG A 189 -13.43 2.57 -7.22
C ARG A 189 -14.84 1.98 -7.39
N ASN A 190 -15.82 2.85 -7.38
CA ASN A 190 -17.21 2.54 -7.70
C ASN A 190 -17.72 3.48 -8.80
N GLN A 191 -18.89 3.21 -9.34
CA GLN A 191 -19.46 4.04 -10.42
C GLN A 191 -20.01 5.39 -9.93
N THR A 192 -20.08 5.62 -8.61
CA THR A 192 -20.72 6.80 -8.03
C THR A 192 -19.72 7.91 -7.67
N GLY A 193 -18.43 7.63 -7.69
CA GLY A 193 -17.40 8.55 -7.19
C GLY A 193 -17.48 8.81 -5.68
N ASN A 194 -18.26 8.00 -4.94
CA ASN A 194 -18.49 8.19 -3.51
C ASN A 194 -17.48 7.36 -2.70
N PRO A 195 -16.62 8.00 -1.88
CA PRO A 195 -15.59 7.29 -1.10
C PRO A 195 -16.12 6.67 0.20
N LEU A 196 -17.43 6.52 0.36
CA LEU A 196 -18.01 5.86 1.52
C LEU A 196 -17.84 4.34 1.46
N PHE A 197 -17.53 3.75 2.59
CA PHE A 197 -17.45 2.30 2.75
C PHE A 197 -18.18 1.86 4.04
N SER A 198 -18.54 0.58 4.09
CA SER A 198 -19.03 -0.07 5.30
C SER A 198 -17.97 -0.94 5.94
N TYR A 199 -18.03 -1.12 7.26
CA TYR A 199 -17.15 -2.08 7.97
C TYR A 199 -17.37 -3.52 7.49
N GLN A 200 -18.57 -3.85 6.99
CA GLN A 200 -18.84 -5.14 6.37
C GLN A 200 -18.02 -5.32 5.10
N TYR A 201 -17.99 -4.30 4.23
CA TYR A 201 -17.20 -4.31 3.00
C TYR A 201 -15.71 -4.55 3.29
N LEU A 202 -15.13 -3.84 4.25
CA LEU A 202 -13.72 -4.03 4.63
C LEU A 202 -13.48 -5.40 5.28
N ALA A 203 -14.44 -5.92 6.06
CA ALA A 203 -14.36 -7.24 6.67
C ALA A 203 -14.27 -8.35 5.61
N GLU A 204 -15.12 -8.27 4.59
CA GLU A 204 -15.12 -9.19 3.44
C GLU A 204 -13.84 -9.03 2.62
N ARG A 205 -13.46 -7.78 2.28
CA ARG A 205 -12.27 -7.47 1.52
C ARG A 205 -10.99 -7.99 2.16
N TRP A 206 -10.84 -7.84 3.46
CA TRP A 206 -9.63 -8.23 4.21
C TRP A 206 -9.72 -9.61 4.84
N GLN A 207 -10.80 -10.35 4.60
CA GLN A 207 -11.06 -11.67 5.20
C GLN A 207 -10.91 -11.65 6.73
N GLN A 208 -11.51 -10.65 7.36
CA GLN A 208 -11.48 -10.43 8.80
C GLN A 208 -12.90 -10.24 9.38
N SER A 209 -13.03 -10.31 10.72
CA SER A 209 -14.27 -9.94 11.37
C SER A 209 -14.44 -8.41 11.42
N LYS A 210 -15.69 -7.92 11.44
CA LYS A 210 -15.98 -6.48 11.62
C LYS A 210 -15.30 -5.90 12.86
N SER A 211 -15.26 -6.64 13.96
CA SER A 211 -14.60 -6.22 15.20
C SER A 211 -13.09 -6.10 15.04
N SER A 212 -12.45 -6.97 14.24
CA SER A 212 -11.02 -6.87 13.90
C SER A 212 -10.75 -5.64 13.04
N VAL A 213 -11.57 -5.37 12.03
CA VAL A 213 -11.50 -4.16 11.20
C VAL A 213 -11.63 -2.91 12.05
N SER A 214 -12.65 -2.83 12.93
CA SER A 214 -12.83 -1.69 13.80
C SER A 214 -11.61 -1.43 14.69
N ARG A 215 -11.06 -2.46 15.33
CA ARG A 215 -9.85 -2.34 16.14
C ARG A 215 -8.63 -1.89 15.31
N LEU A 216 -8.50 -2.40 14.09
CA LEU A 216 -7.42 -2.01 13.19
C LEU A 216 -7.53 -0.52 12.81
N LEU A 217 -8.71 -0.06 12.36
CA LEU A 217 -8.90 1.34 11.98
C LEU A 217 -8.65 2.28 13.16
N LYS A 218 -9.16 1.97 14.36
CA LYS A 218 -8.84 2.72 15.57
C LYS A 218 -7.35 2.75 15.90
N LYS A 219 -6.65 1.63 15.70
CA LYS A 219 -5.20 1.57 15.90
C LYS A 219 -4.46 2.46 14.90
N LEU A 220 -4.85 2.46 13.62
CA LEU A 220 -4.24 3.32 12.60
C LEU A 220 -4.52 4.81 12.88
N GLU A 221 -5.73 5.15 13.33
CA GLU A 221 -6.11 6.51 13.74
C GLU A 221 -5.31 6.97 14.97
N ASN A 222 -5.18 6.13 16.01
CA ASN A 222 -4.36 6.43 17.19
C ASN A 222 -2.86 6.58 16.89
N ASN A 223 -2.38 6.01 15.81
CA ASN A 223 -1.00 6.16 15.33
C ASN A 223 -0.85 7.30 14.30
N ASP A 224 -1.85 8.15 14.15
CA ASP A 224 -1.89 9.27 13.22
C ASP A 224 -1.60 8.88 11.75
N MET A 225 -1.97 7.67 11.36
CA MET A 225 -1.82 7.20 9.97
C MET A 225 -3.03 7.52 9.11
N ILE A 226 -4.21 7.58 9.73
CA ILE A 226 -5.48 7.87 9.07
C ILE A 226 -6.34 8.81 9.89
N THR A 227 -7.23 9.52 9.22
CA THR A 227 -8.38 10.21 9.82
C THR A 227 -9.65 9.48 9.41
N LEU A 228 -10.39 8.96 10.38
CA LEU A 228 -11.65 8.24 10.16
C LEU A 228 -12.84 9.19 10.42
N ILE A 229 -13.73 9.28 9.42
CA ILE A 229 -14.98 10.02 9.55
C ILE A 229 -16.12 9.01 9.44
N SER A 230 -16.88 8.86 10.52
CA SER A 230 -18.03 7.95 10.56
C SER A 230 -19.33 8.75 10.59
N TYR A 231 -20.25 8.41 9.70
CA TYR A 231 -21.54 9.04 9.61
C TYR A 231 -22.61 8.22 10.34
N SER A 232 -23.60 8.92 10.93
CA SER A 232 -24.70 8.26 11.65
C SER A 232 -25.54 7.40 10.70
N GLY A 233 -26.17 6.36 11.26
CA GLY A 233 -27.08 5.50 10.52
C GLY A 233 -26.37 4.55 9.55
N LYS A 234 -26.92 4.40 8.33
CA LYS A 234 -26.43 3.44 7.31
C LYS A 234 -25.52 4.07 6.27
N HIS A 235 -25.07 5.30 6.47
CA HIS A 235 -24.34 6.05 5.45
C HIS A 235 -22.91 5.54 5.22
N GLY A 236 -22.29 4.92 6.23
CA GLY A 236 -20.93 4.40 6.12
C GLY A 236 -19.88 5.34 6.73
N SER A 237 -18.63 5.14 6.32
CA SER A 237 -17.48 5.89 6.81
C SER A 237 -16.54 6.26 5.67
N MET A 238 -15.72 7.30 5.88
CA MET A 238 -14.64 7.71 4.99
C MET A 238 -13.31 7.58 5.73
N ILE A 239 -12.24 7.30 4.98
CA ILE A 239 -10.88 7.30 5.50
C ILE A 239 -10.05 8.29 4.68
N TYR A 240 -9.34 9.18 5.37
CA TYR A 240 -8.28 9.99 4.80
C TYR A 240 -6.94 9.44 5.28
N LEU A 241 -5.92 9.50 4.40
CA LEU A 241 -4.56 9.11 4.76
C LEU A 241 -3.78 10.35 5.22
N ASN A 242 -3.33 10.33 6.46
CA ASN A 242 -2.40 11.30 6.98
C ASN A 242 -1.00 11.03 6.38
N ASN A 243 -0.15 12.04 6.25
CA ASN A 243 1.20 11.95 5.68
C ASN A 243 1.29 11.43 4.23
N TYR A 244 0.16 11.29 3.52
CA TYR A 244 0.16 10.81 2.14
C TYR A 244 0.81 11.81 1.18
N LEU A 245 0.47 13.08 1.30
CA LEU A 245 0.96 14.13 0.41
C LEU A 245 2.45 14.39 0.61
N SER A 246 2.92 14.38 1.84
CA SER A 246 4.35 14.52 2.16
C SER A 246 5.17 13.34 1.63
N VAL A 247 4.65 12.13 1.73
CA VAL A 247 5.33 10.92 1.23
C VAL A 247 5.29 10.84 -0.30
N MET A 248 4.12 11.06 -0.92
CA MET A 248 3.93 10.85 -2.36
C MET A 248 4.40 12.03 -3.22
N PHE A 249 4.21 13.26 -2.74
CA PHE A 249 4.42 14.46 -3.55
C PHE A 249 5.43 15.43 -2.96
N ASN A 250 5.91 15.18 -1.75
CA ASN A 250 6.81 16.06 -1.01
C ASN A 250 6.22 17.46 -0.80
N ILE A 251 4.92 17.53 -0.57
CA ILE A 251 4.17 18.73 -0.19
C ILE A 251 3.60 18.55 1.21
N SER A 252 3.25 19.66 1.85
CA SER A 252 2.65 19.62 3.19
C SER A 252 1.33 18.86 3.17
N ASP A 253 1.14 18.03 4.18
CA ASP A 253 -0.15 17.37 4.38
C ASP A 253 -1.22 18.40 4.78
N VAL A 254 -2.46 18.13 4.39
CA VAL A 254 -3.61 18.96 4.74
C VAL A 254 -4.26 18.45 6.02
N MET A 255 -4.72 19.39 6.84
CA MET A 255 -5.53 19.04 8.01
C MET A 255 -6.94 18.69 7.55
N ILE A 256 -7.43 17.54 7.97
CA ILE A 256 -8.78 17.07 7.61
C ILE A 256 -9.79 17.61 8.61
N ASP A 257 -10.62 18.52 8.16
CA ASP A 257 -11.75 19.03 8.93
C ASP A 257 -12.97 18.11 8.74
N LYS A 258 -13.30 17.37 9.81
CA LYS A 258 -14.40 16.40 9.80
C LYS A 258 -15.76 17.07 9.58
N GLU A 259 -15.97 18.28 10.11
CA GLU A 259 -17.22 19.03 9.99
C GLU A 259 -17.41 19.57 8.56
N GLU A 260 -16.37 20.15 7.98
CA GLU A 260 -16.41 20.62 6.59
C GLU A 260 -16.75 19.48 5.63
N ILE A 261 -16.15 18.31 5.82
CA ILE A 261 -16.40 17.14 4.98
C ILE A 261 -17.83 16.63 5.16
N ALA A 262 -18.35 16.61 6.38
CA ALA A 262 -19.74 16.22 6.62
C ALA A 262 -20.73 17.18 5.94
N MET A 263 -20.48 18.48 5.99
CA MET A 263 -21.27 19.46 5.25
C MET A 263 -21.23 19.23 3.75
N LYS A 264 -20.03 18.99 3.17
CA LYS A 264 -19.87 18.66 1.75
C LYS A 264 -20.60 17.37 1.33
N MET A 265 -20.70 16.42 2.27
CA MET A 265 -21.39 15.14 2.05
C MET A 265 -22.88 15.20 2.33
N GLU A 266 -23.38 16.28 2.96
CA GLU A 266 -24.78 16.46 3.39
C GLU A 266 -25.22 15.34 4.35
N LEU A 267 -24.32 14.89 5.22
CA LEU A 267 -24.55 13.76 6.13
C LEU A 267 -24.26 14.15 7.60
N PRO A 268 -25.06 13.67 8.56
CA PRO A 268 -24.79 13.89 9.98
C PRO A 268 -23.58 13.10 10.44
N ILE A 269 -22.66 13.74 11.15
CA ILE A 269 -21.49 13.10 11.76
C ILE A 269 -21.89 12.42 13.06
N HIS A 270 -21.29 11.29 13.37
CA HIS A 270 -21.28 10.72 14.71
C HIS A 270 -20.06 11.30 15.46
N ILE A 271 -20.29 12.27 16.32
CA ILE A 271 -19.31 12.77 17.27
C ILE A 271 -19.39 11.85 18.48
N PRO A 272 -18.32 11.11 18.86
CA PRO A 272 -18.31 10.41 20.15
C PRO A 272 -18.49 11.44 21.25
N ASP A 273 -19.40 11.18 22.19
CA ASP A 273 -19.52 11.99 23.38
C ASP A 273 -18.15 12.12 24.04
N GLU A 274 -17.63 13.35 24.17
CA GLU A 274 -16.49 13.62 25.01
C GLU A 274 -16.85 13.13 26.40
N VAL A 275 -16.05 12.20 26.91
CA VAL A 275 -16.17 11.74 28.30
C VAL A 275 -16.05 12.99 29.16
N ALA A 276 -17.16 13.46 29.68
CA ALA A 276 -17.17 14.54 30.64
C ALA A 276 -16.23 14.10 31.78
N THR A 277 -15.08 14.74 31.87
CA THR A 277 -14.23 14.66 33.04
C THR A 277 -15.00 15.31 34.14
N GLU A 278 -15.65 14.50 34.97
CA GLU A 278 -16.15 14.96 36.26
C GLU A 278 -14.95 15.43 37.07
N GLU A 279 -14.79 16.76 37.14
CA GLU A 279 -14.00 17.40 38.15
C GLU A 279 -14.71 17.20 39.49
N THR A 280 -14.18 16.38 40.35
CA THR A 280 -14.42 16.36 41.81
C THR A 280 -13.08 16.41 42.55
#